data_7b0d7e5da0d94e6cbf022cca5f789b22
#
_entry.id   7b0d7e5da0d94e6cbf022cca5f789b22
#
_cell.length_a   1.000
_cell.length_b   1.000
_cell.length_c   1.000
_cell.angle_alpha   90.00
_cell.angle_beta   90.00
_cell.angle_gamma   90.00
#
_symmetry.space_group_name_H-M   'P 1'
#
loop_
_entity.id
_entity.type
_entity.pdbx_description
1 polymer ?
#
loop_
_entity_poly.entity_id
_entity_poly.type
_entity_poly.pdbx_seq_one_letter_code
_entity_poly.pdbx_strand_id
1 'polypeptide(L)'
;NDSYNANPRSVCADVRILARHTGGRRIAMLGDMTELGAAEESGHRAVGRLVGELGVEVLLAVGPRRRAYMVPEAQAAGCPDGRWYENRDAAREDLLSLFTPGSAVLLKASHFLNRFDLMADCLRDYPF
;
A
#
# COMPACT_ATOMS: atom_id res chain seq x y z
N ASN A 1 -0.12 6.51 -18.55
CA ASN A 1 0.38 5.14 -18.62
C ASN A 1 -0.28 4.28 -17.57
N ASP A 2 -0.90 3.20 -18.01
CA ASP A 2 -1.69 2.33 -17.15
C ASP A 2 -0.88 1.67 -16.03
N SER A 3 0.43 1.54 -16.19
CA SER A 3 1.26 0.93 -15.16
C SER A 3 1.25 1.70 -13.84
N TYR A 4 0.84 2.97 -13.85
CA TYR A 4 0.76 3.79 -12.64
C TYR A 4 -0.68 4.06 -12.21
N ASN A 5 -1.65 3.62 -13.00
CA ASN A 5 -3.06 3.77 -12.69
C ASN A 5 -3.56 2.52 -12.02
N ALA A 6 -3.48 2.50 -10.70
CA ALA A 6 -3.98 1.39 -9.93
C ALA A 6 -5.51 1.40 -9.94
N ASN A 7 -6.12 0.22 -10.01
CA ASN A 7 -7.54 0.04 -9.84
C ASN A 7 -7.79 -1.00 -8.73
N PRO A 8 -8.99 -1.03 -8.13
CA PRO A 8 -9.23 -1.89 -6.98
C PRO A 8 -8.93 -3.37 -7.24
N ARG A 9 -9.27 -3.85 -8.42
CA ARG A 9 -9.08 -5.26 -8.77
C ARG A 9 -7.60 -5.63 -8.83
N SER A 10 -6.79 -4.83 -9.51
CA SER A 10 -5.36 -5.09 -9.63
C SER A 10 -4.64 -4.91 -8.30
N VAL A 11 -5.01 -3.90 -7.54
CA VAL A 11 -4.41 -3.68 -6.21
C VAL A 11 -4.75 -4.85 -5.28
N CYS A 12 -5.99 -5.32 -5.28
CA CYS A 12 -6.36 -6.49 -4.48
C CYS A 12 -5.57 -7.73 -4.87
N ALA A 13 -5.35 -7.96 -6.17
CA ALA A 13 -4.54 -9.08 -6.62
C ALA A 13 -3.11 -8.97 -6.07
N ASP A 14 -2.56 -7.78 -6.10
CA ASP A 14 -1.19 -7.55 -5.62
C ASP A 14 -1.09 -7.66 -4.09
N VAL A 15 -2.11 -7.20 -3.37
CA VAL A 15 -2.17 -7.38 -1.91
C VAL A 15 -2.17 -8.87 -1.56
N ARG A 16 -2.88 -9.69 -2.33
CA ARG A 16 -2.87 -11.15 -2.12
C ARG A 16 -1.49 -11.74 -2.33
N ILE A 17 -0.74 -11.24 -3.30
CA ILE A 17 0.64 -11.68 -3.52
C ILE A 17 1.53 -11.26 -2.34
N LEU A 18 1.42 -10.02 -1.90
CA LEU A 18 2.17 -9.52 -0.74
C LEU A 18 1.87 -10.39 0.50
N ALA A 19 0.62 -10.74 0.70
CA ALA A 19 0.20 -11.51 1.87
C ALA A 19 0.84 -12.91 1.94
N ARG A 20 1.35 -13.42 0.83
CA ARG A 20 2.04 -14.72 0.79
C ARG A 20 3.46 -14.66 1.33
N HIS A 21 4.01 -13.46 1.47
CA HIS A 21 5.37 -13.31 1.97
C HIS A 21 5.48 -13.78 3.42
N THR A 22 6.52 -14.53 3.72
CA THR A 22 6.86 -14.99 5.06
C THR A 22 8.28 -14.60 5.41
N GLY A 23 8.61 -14.59 6.68
CA GLY A 23 9.96 -14.29 7.13
C GLY A 23 10.22 -12.83 7.45
N GLY A 24 9.20 -11.97 7.40
CA GLY A 24 9.35 -10.58 7.75
C GLY A 24 8.08 -9.77 7.59
N ARG A 25 8.21 -8.48 7.88
CA ARG A 25 7.09 -7.54 7.84
C ARG A 25 6.60 -7.35 6.41
N ARG A 26 5.27 -7.28 6.26
CA ARG A 26 4.63 -6.98 4.99
C ARG A 26 4.06 -5.57 5.05
N ILE A 27 4.47 -4.75 4.10
CA ILE A 27 4.13 -3.32 4.07
C ILE A 27 3.47 -3.03 2.72
N ALA A 28 2.28 -2.45 2.76
CA ALA A 28 1.62 -1.95 1.55
C ALA A 28 1.69 -0.43 1.55
N MET A 29 2.37 0.16 0.58
CA MET A 29 2.42 1.61 0.39
C MET A 29 1.63 1.94 -0.87
N LEU A 30 0.44 2.52 -0.67
CA LEU A 30 -0.54 2.69 -1.74
C LEU A 30 -0.92 4.15 -1.91
N GLY A 31 -0.89 4.63 -3.15
CA GLY A 31 -1.40 5.95 -3.54
C GLY A 31 -2.87 5.88 -3.95
N ASP A 32 -3.50 7.04 -4.16
CA ASP A 32 -4.90 7.09 -4.59
C ASP A 32 -5.12 6.34 -5.91
N MET A 33 -6.25 5.66 -5.97
CA MET A 33 -6.75 5.14 -7.24
C MET A 33 -7.63 6.23 -7.85
N THR A 34 -7.34 6.60 -9.08
CA THR A 34 -8.05 7.69 -9.76
C THR A 34 -8.99 7.14 -10.83
N GLU A 35 -9.88 8.01 -11.31
CA GLU A 35 -10.77 7.71 -12.42
C GLU A 35 -11.75 6.55 -12.15
N LEU A 36 -12.11 6.33 -10.89
CA LEU A 36 -13.05 5.28 -10.52
C LEU A 36 -14.52 5.71 -10.61
N GLY A 37 -14.78 7.03 -10.69
CA GLY A 37 -16.13 7.54 -10.73
C GLY A 37 -16.94 7.10 -9.52
N ALA A 38 -18.10 6.49 -9.75
CA ALA A 38 -19.01 6.07 -8.69
C ALA A 38 -18.41 4.96 -7.81
N ALA A 39 -17.37 4.28 -8.27
CA ALA A 39 -16.71 3.21 -7.50
C ALA A 39 -15.57 3.71 -6.61
N GLU A 40 -15.39 5.02 -6.48
CA GLU A 40 -14.28 5.58 -5.71
C GLU A 40 -14.29 5.12 -4.26
N GLU A 41 -15.39 5.34 -3.56
CA GLU A 41 -15.47 4.95 -2.15
C GLU A 41 -15.38 3.44 -1.98
N SER A 42 -16.23 2.69 -2.71
CA SER A 42 -16.30 1.23 -2.57
C SER A 42 -14.98 0.56 -2.96
N GLY A 43 -14.29 1.09 -3.97
CA GLY A 43 -13.00 0.56 -4.39
C GLY A 43 -11.91 0.73 -3.33
N HIS A 44 -11.82 1.92 -2.75
CA HIS A 44 -10.84 2.17 -1.69
C HIS A 44 -11.16 1.37 -0.42
N ARG A 45 -12.45 1.24 -0.07
CA ARG A 45 -12.84 0.42 1.09
C ARG A 45 -12.54 -1.05 0.87
N ALA A 46 -12.77 -1.58 -0.33
CA ALA A 46 -12.49 -2.98 -0.63
C ALA A 46 -11.01 -3.32 -0.48
N VAL A 47 -10.13 -2.44 -0.97
CA VAL A 47 -8.68 -2.64 -0.81
C VAL A 47 -8.29 -2.59 0.67
N GLY A 48 -8.79 -1.61 1.40
CA GLY A 48 -8.50 -1.49 2.84
C GLY A 48 -8.92 -2.72 3.61
N ARG A 49 -10.13 -3.20 3.36
CA ARG A 49 -10.64 -4.40 4.03
C ARG A 49 -9.75 -5.61 3.75
N LEU A 50 -9.34 -5.79 2.50
CA LEU A 50 -8.50 -6.93 2.14
C LEU A 50 -7.13 -6.86 2.82
N VAL A 51 -6.52 -5.67 2.89
CA VAL A 51 -5.26 -5.46 3.61
C VAL A 51 -5.39 -5.96 5.06
N GLY A 52 -6.47 -5.57 5.73
CA GLY A 52 -6.70 -5.99 7.11
C GLY A 52 -6.99 -7.48 7.24
N GLU A 53 -7.86 -8.00 6.38
CA GLU A 53 -8.28 -9.42 6.42
C GLU A 53 -7.11 -10.37 6.16
N LEU A 54 -6.19 -9.99 5.30
CA LEU A 54 -5.03 -10.82 4.96
C LEU A 54 -3.87 -10.65 5.95
N GLY A 55 -4.02 -9.79 6.94
CA GLY A 55 -3.02 -9.65 7.99
C GLY A 55 -1.76 -8.90 7.59
N VAL A 56 -1.83 -8.03 6.59
CA VAL A 56 -0.72 -7.15 6.24
C VAL A 56 -0.46 -6.23 7.43
N GLU A 57 0.78 -6.20 7.93
CA GLU A 57 1.09 -5.53 9.18
C GLU A 57 1.04 -4.01 9.09
N VAL A 58 1.48 -3.44 7.96
CA VAL A 58 1.57 -2.00 7.82
C VAL A 58 0.92 -1.55 6.51
N LEU A 59 0.07 -0.54 6.60
CA LEU A 59 -0.49 0.16 5.46
C LEU A 59 -0.05 1.62 5.51
N LEU A 60 0.71 2.05 4.50
CA LEU A 60 1.10 3.44 4.32
C LEU A 60 0.29 4.00 3.16
N ALA A 61 -0.72 4.79 3.48
CA ALA A 61 -1.68 5.28 2.50
C ALA A 61 -1.42 6.75 2.18
N VAL A 62 -1.24 7.05 0.89
CA VAL A 62 -0.90 8.39 0.42
C VAL A 62 -2.07 8.95 -0.39
N GLY A 63 -2.54 10.15 -0.03
CA GLY A 63 -3.60 10.84 -0.73
C GLY A 63 -4.90 10.91 0.05
N PRO A 64 -5.78 11.87 -0.31
CA PRO A 64 -6.98 12.16 0.49
C PRO A 64 -8.02 11.04 0.52
N ARG A 65 -8.18 10.30 -0.58
CA ARG A 65 -9.16 9.21 -0.65
C ARG A 65 -8.77 8.04 0.22
N ARG A 66 -7.49 7.84 0.40
CA ARG A 66 -6.95 6.79 1.28
C ARG A 66 -7.28 7.07 2.72
N ARG A 67 -7.20 8.35 3.11
CA ARG A 67 -7.53 8.76 4.47
C ARG A 67 -9.00 8.50 4.79
N ALA A 68 -9.88 8.89 3.86
CA ALA A 68 -11.32 8.81 4.10
C ALA A 68 -11.85 7.38 4.09
N TYR A 69 -11.33 6.53 3.22
CA TYR A 69 -11.97 5.24 2.94
C TYR A 69 -11.09 4.04 3.24
N MET A 70 -9.81 4.08 2.90
CA MET A 70 -8.96 2.89 2.96
C MET A 70 -8.45 2.59 4.36
N VAL A 71 -7.85 3.59 5.03
CA VAL A 71 -7.21 3.37 6.33
C VAL A 71 -8.22 2.93 7.40
N PRO A 72 -9.40 3.58 7.51
CA PRO A 72 -10.38 3.12 8.51
C PRO A 72 -10.84 1.69 8.28
N GLU A 73 -11.06 1.30 7.01
CA GLU A 73 -11.47 -0.07 6.68
C GLU A 73 -10.38 -1.09 7.02
N ALA A 74 -9.13 -0.76 6.70
CA ALA A 74 -8.02 -1.65 7.00
C ALA A 74 -7.87 -1.87 8.51
N GLN A 75 -7.96 -0.80 9.28
CA GLN A 75 -7.88 -0.87 10.74
C GLN A 75 -9.02 -1.69 11.32
N ALA A 76 -10.24 -1.46 10.85
CA ALA A 76 -11.41 -2.21 11.30
C ALA A 76 -11.31 -3.70 10.97
N ALA A 77 -10.66 -4.04 9.86
CA ALA A 77 -10.49 -5.42 9.42
C ALA A 77 -9.26 -6.11 10.04
N GLY A 78 -8.45 -5.39 10.82
CA GLY A 78 -7.37 -6.00 11.57
C GLY A 78 -5.95 -5.56 11.25
N CYS A 79 -5.75 -4.57 10.38
CA CYS A 79 -4.42 -4.05 10.10
C CYS A 79 -3.88 -3.30 11.34
N PRO A 80 -2.77 -3.77 11.94
CA PRO A 80 -2.28 -3.16 13.19
C PRO A 80 -1.75 -1.75 13.03
N ASP A 81 -1.17 -1.41 11.88
CA ASP A 81 -0.49 -0.15 11.69
C ASP A 81 -0.92 0.48 10.37
N GLY A 82 -2.04 1.17 10.41
CA GLY A 82 -2.54 1.95 9.27
C GLY A 82 -2.20 3.42 9.44
N ARG A 83 -1.47 3.97 8.48
CA ARG A 83 -1.03 5.36 8.51
C ARG A 83 -1.45 6.08 7.24
N TRP A 84 -1.75 7.37 7.38
CA TRP A 84 -2.10 8.23 6.25
C TRP A 84 -1.10 9.37 6.10
N TYR A 85 -0.81 9.71 4.84
CA TYR A 85 0.10 10.79 4.49
C TYR A 85 -0.51 11.66 3.41
N GLU A 86 -0.32 12.98 3.54
CA GLU A 86 -0.79 13.91 2.54
C GLU A 86 0.03 13.79 1.25
N ASN A 87 1.33 13.54 1.38
CA ASN A 87 2.22 13.39 0.24
C ASN A 87 3.19 12.22 0.43
N ARG A 88 3.85 11.86 -0.65
CA ARG A 88 4.73 10.69 -0.69
C ARG A 88 6.02 10.82 0.13
N ASP A 89 6.49 12.05 0.39
CA ASP A 89 7.80 12.23 1.01
C ASP A 89 7.81 11.72 2.45
N ALA A 90 6.79 12.06 3.24
CA ALA A 90 6.67 11.57 4.60
C ALA A 90 6.46 10.06 4.64
N ALA A 91 5.66 9.52 3.72
CA ALA A 91 5.44 8.08 3.62
C ALA A 91 6.74 7.35 3.28
N ARG A 92 7.53 7.93 2.40
CA ARG A 92 8.81 7.36 1.99
C ARG A 92 9.79 7.27 3.17
N GLU A 93 9.88 8.32 3.97
CA GLU A 93 10.73 8.33 5.16
C GLU A 93 10.32 7.23 6.13
N ASP A 94 9.03 7.11 6.41
CA ASP A 94 8.54 6.09 7.31
C ASP A 94 8.76 4.69 6.76
N LEU A 95 8.56 4.49 5.45
CA LEU A 95 8.84 3.20 4.83
C LEU A 95 10.31 2.81 5.01
N LEU A 96 11.23 3.75 4.80
CA LEU A 96 12.65 3.47 4.97
C LEU A 96 12.98 3.03 6.40
N SER A 97 12.33 3.60 7.40
CA SER A 97 12.57 3.19 8.78
C SER A 97 11.88 1.88 9.15
N LEU A 98 10.77 1.55 8.50
CA LEU A 98 10.00 0.33 8.78
C LEU A 98 10.52 -0.90 8.05
N PHE A 99 11.16 -0.70 6.91
CA PHE A 99 11.63 -1.78 6.07
C PHE A 99 12.95 -2.32 6.61
N THR A 100 12.91 -3.56 7.10
CA THR A 100 14.07 -4.25 7.65
C THR A 100 14.37 -5.49 6.81
N PRO A 101 15.57 -6.09 6.94
CA PRO A 101 15.87 -7.32 6.21
C PRO A 101 14.78 -8.38 6.43
N GLY A 102 14.34 -9.00 5.36
CA GLY A 102 13.25 -9.96 5.40
C GLY A 102 11.87 -9.36 5.12
N SER A 103 11.72 -8.04 5.21
CA SER A 103 10.45 -7.39 4.87
C SER A 103 10.18 -7.44 3.37
N ALA A 104 8.89 -7.36 3.03
CA ALA A 104 8.45 -7.15 1.66
C ALA A 104 7.54 -5.93 1.60
N VAL A 105 7.62 -5.17 0.52
CA VAL A 105 6.76 -4.01 0.31
C VAL A 105 6.11 -4.06 -1.07
N LEU A 106 4.83 -3.74 -1.08
CA LEU A 106 4.07 -3.48 -2.30
C LEU A 106 3.99 -1.96 -2.49
N LEU A 107 4.49 -1.48 -3.64
CA LEU A 107 4.41 -0.07 -4.00
C LEU A 107 3.33 0.12 -5.05
N LYS A 108 2.19 0.63 -4.64
CA LYS A 108 1.06 1.05 -5.46
C LYS A 108 0.44 -0.02 -6.37
N ALA A 109 0.90 -1.17 -6.52
CA ALA A 109 0.47 -2.26 -7.40
C ALA A 109 1.47 -2.59 -8.52
N SER A 110 2.62 -1.93 -8.55
CA SER A 110 3.58 -2.13 -9.65
C SER A 110 4.85 -2.84 -9.24
N HIS A 111 5.27 -2.68 -8.00
CA HIS A 111 6.55 -3.23 -7.55
C HIS A 111 6.43 -3.99 -6.25
N PHE A 112 7.10 -5.15 -6.19
CA PHE A 112 7.29 -5.90 -4.95
C PHE A 112 8.76 -5.91 -4.61
N LEU A 113 9.10 -5.44 -3.41
CA LEU A 113 10.47 -5.35 -2.96
C LEU A 113 10.65 -6.14 -1.67
N ASN A 114 11.67 -6.98 -1.64
CA ASN A 114 12.09 -7.66 -0.41
C ASN A 114 13.60 -7.50 -0.17
N ARG A 115 14.21 -6.55 -0.85
CA ARG A 115 15.64 -6.25 -0.70
C ARG A 115 15.81 -4.80 -0.31
N PHE A 116 16.42 -4.60 0.85
CA PHE A 116 16.61 -3.26 1.41
C PHE A 116 17.49 -2.36 0.52
N ASP A 117 18.53 -2.93 -0.06
CA ASP A 117 19.48 -2.18 -0.88
C ASP A 117 18.87 -1.62 -2.17
N LEU A 118 17.82 -2.26 -2.68
CA LEU A 118 17.17 -1.81 -3.91
C LEU A 118 16.01 -0.85 -3.62
N MET A 119 15.45 -0.87 -2.43
CA MET A 119 14.27 -0.10 -2.09
C MET A 119 14.50 1.41 -2.19
N ALA A 120 15.60 1.90 -1.68
CA ALA A 120 15.90 3.34 -1.68
C ALA A 120 15.94 3.89 -3.11
N ASP A 121 16.57 3.17 -4.03
CA ASP A 121 16.63 3.57 -5.44
C ASP A 121 15.26 3.53 -6.10
N CYS A 122 14.50 2.49 -5.85
CA CYS A 122 13.15 2.36 -6.41
C CYS A 122 12.25 3.49 -5.93
N LEU A 123 12.29 3.83 -4.64
CA LEU A 123 11.46 4.90 -4.09
C LEU A 123 11.83 6.28 -4.64
N ARG A 124 13.11 6.52 -4.87
CA ARG A 124 13.57 7.80 -5.41
C ARG A 124 12.93 8.09 -6.77
N ASP A 125 12.79 7.06 -7.59
CA ASP A 125 12.33 7.20 -8.96
C ASP A 125 10.86 6.86 -9.16
N TYR A 126 10.17 6.37 -8.13
CA TYR A 126 8.79 5.90 -8.26
C TYR A 126 7.80 7.08 -8.29
N PRO A 127 6.98 7.21 -9.33
CA PRO A 127 6.08 8.35 -9.52
C PRO A 127 4.74 8.12 -8.82
N PHE A 128 4.73 8.29 -7.55
CA PHE A 128 3.46 8.21 -6.80
C PHE A 128 2.46 9.26 -7.23
#